data_95276f1a4952d7261cf3793d0ee959eb
#
_entry.id   95276f1a4952d7261cf3793d0ee959eb
#
_cell.length_a   1.000
_cell.length_b   1.000
_cell.length_c   1.000
_cell.angle_alpha   90.00
_cell.angle_beta   90.00
_cell.angle_gamma   90.00
#
_symmetry.space_group_name_H-M   'P 1'
#
loop_
_entity.id
_entity.type
_entity.pdbx_description
1 polymer ?
#
loop_
_entity_poly.entity_id
_entity_poly.type
_entity_poly.pdbx_seq_one_letter_code
_entity_poly.pdbx_strand_id
1 'polypeptide(L)'
;APFHLAINTGMNRIGVRHDQVVEFISQISFHRALDLQGCFTHFATADAAETLDFQIQINRFVESMRALEAAGINPGIVHCDNSAAIYRFPKTHFDMARLGISLYGYQPANDTHRIITLRPAMSVFARITNVMQVPMSEGVSYGMNYRSPGSVKICTVPLGYADGLIRLLSGQ
;
A
#
# COMPACT_ATOMS: atom_id res chain seq x y z
N ALA A 1 -25.44 11.84 -7.82
CA ALA A 1 -24.37 10.86 -8.05
C ALA A 1 -24.05 10.15 -6.76
N PRO A 2 -23.97 8.80 -6.74
CA PRO A 2 -23.51 8.07 -5.57
C PRO A 2 -22.04 8.37 -5.29
N PHE A 3 -21.67 8.47 -4.01
CA PHE A 3 -20.30 8.72 -3.60
C PHE A 3 -19.98 8.12 -2.22
N HIS A 4 -18.69 7.88 -1.96
CA HIS A 4 -18.16 7.57 -0.63
C HIS A 4 -17.36 8.76 -0.10
N LEU A 5 -17.64 9.15 1.13
CA LEU A 5 -16.92 10.23 1.80
C LEU A 5 -15.56 9.74 2.29
N ALA A 6 -14.50 10.38 1.82
CA ALA A 6 -13.16 10.18 2.37
C ALA A 6 -13.00 10.98 3.67
N ILE A 7 -12.62 10.32 4.76
CA ILE A 7 -12.37 10.93 6.06
C ILE A 7 -10.87 10.91 6.34
N ASN A 8 -10.29 12.08 6.50
CA ASN A 8 -8.89 12.22 6.87
C ASN A 8 -8.70 12.02 8.37
N THR A 9 -8.22 10.87 8.74
CA THR A 9 -7.92 10.49 10.13
C THR A 9 -6.44 10.65 10.50
N GLY A 10 -5.57 10.98 9.52
CA GLY A 10 -4.15 11.18 9.78
C GLY A 10 -3.22 10.90 8.60
N MET A 11 -3.72 10.40 7.46
CA MET A 11 -2.89 10.23 6.26
C MET A 11 -2.59 11.56 5.57
N ASN A 12 -3.43 12.57 5.75
CA ASN A 12 -3.26 13.94 5.24
C ASN A 12 -3.06 14.05 3.72
N ARG A 13 -3.70 13.17 2.97
CA ARG A 13 -3.63 13.13 1.50
C ARG A 13 -4.90 13.65 0.84
N ILE A 14 -6.05 13.18 1.29
CA ILE A 14 -7.40 13.55 0.83
C ILE A 14 -8.39 13.44 1.97
N GLY A 15 -9.56 14.01 1.80
CA GLY A 15 -10.73 13.81 2.67
C GLY A 15 -10.99 14.96 3.63
N VAL A 16 -12.19 14.92 4.20
CA VAL A 16 -12.64 15.83 5.25
C VAL A 16 -11.97 15.44 6.57
N ARG A 17 -11.58 16.41 7.38
CA ARG A 17 -11.04 16.12 8.72
C ARG A 17 -12.06 15.33 9.55
N HIS A 18 -11.55 14.39 10.34
CA HIS A 18 -12.36 13.49 11.16
C HIS A 18 -13.32 14.20 12.13
N ASP A 19 -12.98 15.40 12.57
CA ASP A 19 -13.77 16.24 13.50
C ASP A 19 -14.77 17.17 12.78
N GLN A 20 -14.79 17.20 11.45
CA GLN A 20 -15.64 18.07 10.63
C GLN A 20 -16.64 17.29 9.76
N VAL A 21 -16.75 15.98 9.92
CA VAL A 21 -17.55 15.13 9.03
C VAL A 21 -19.05 15.46 9.05
N VAL A 22 -19.61 15.72 10.23
CA VAL A 22 -21.03 16.05 10.40
C VAL A 22 -21.34 17.41 9.76
N GLU A 23 -20.50 18.42 10.01
CA GLU A 23 -20.65 19.73 9.40
C GLU A 23 -20.61 19.66 7.88
N PHE A 24 -19.59 18.96 7.34
CA PHE A 24 -19.43 18.81 5.90
C PHE A 24 -20.65 18.13 5.25
N ILE A 25 -21.11 17.00 5.80
CA ILE A 25 -22.29 16.32 5.26
C ILE A 25 -23.52 17.20 5.34
N SER A 26 -23.71 17.95 6.44
CA SER A 26 -24.82 18.88 6.58
C SER A 26 -24.80 19.96 5.50
N GLN A 27 -23.61 20.49 5.16
CA GLN A 27 -23.45 21.48 4.09
C GLN A 27 -23.79 20.95 2.71
N ILE A 28 -23.49 19.68 2.40
CA ILE A 28 -23.75 19.10 1.08
C ILE A 28 -25.10 18.39 0.96
N SER A 29 -25.79 18.13 2.06
CA SER A 29 -27.09 17.41 2.08
C SER A 29 -28.21 18.10 1.27
N PHE A 30 -28.09 19.40 1.01
CA PHE A 30 -29.02 20.15 0.17
C PHE A 30 -28.89 19.83 -1.33
N HIS A 31 -27.78 19.25 -1.73
CA HIS A 31 -27.53 18.89 -3.12
C HIS A 31 -28.17 17.53 -3.46
N ARG A 32 -29.41 17.56 -3.98
CA ARG A 32 -30.18 16.36 -4.36
C ARG A 32 -29.46 15.44 -5.37
N ALA A 33 -28.43 15.95 -6.05
CA ALA A 33 -27.61 15.18 -6.99
C ALA A 33 -26.56 14.31 -6.30
N LEU A 34 -26.29 14.52 -5.01
CA LEU A 34 -25.34 13.76 -4.21
C LEU A 34 -26.07 12.72 -3.35
N ASP A 35 -25.53 11.49 -3.35
CA ASP A 35 -26.11 10.36 -2.65
C ASP A 35 -24.98 9.64 -1.89
N LEU A 36 -24.95 9.82 -0.57
CA LEU A 36 -23.92 9.23 0.29
C LEU A 36 -24.15 7.72 0.41
N GLN A 37 -23.28 6.93 -0.19
CA GLN A 37 -23.33 5.47 -0.20
C GLN A 37 -22.37 4.84 0.77
N GLY A 38 -21.38 5.57 1.28
CA GLY A 38 -20.40 5.03 2.21
C GLY A 38 -19.43 6.07 2.76
N CYS A 39 -18.69 5.65 3.79
CA CYS A 39 -17.62 6.43 4.41
C CYS A 39 -16.35 5.60 4.51
N PHE A 40 -15.20 6.23 4.28
CA PHE A 40 -13.93 5.52 4.40
C PHE A 40 -12.79 6.39 4.92
N THR A 41 -11.80 5.72 5.46
CA THR A 41 -10.47 6.31 5.68
C THR A 41 -9.39 5.45 5.03
N HIS A 42 -8.13 5.89 5.09
CA HIS A 42 -6.98 5.11 4.65
C HIS A 42 -5.88 5.17 5.70
N PHE A 43 -5.38 4.00 6.09
CA PHE A 43 -4.32 3.90 7.08
C PHE A 43 -2.95 4.20 6.46
N ALA A 44 -2.20 5.07 7.11
CA ALA A 44 -0.85 5.46 6.68
C ALA A 44 0.21 4.45 7.12
N THR A 45 0.02 3.78 8.27
CA THR A 45 1.04 3.00 8.98
C THR A 45 0.58 1.58 9.34
N ALA A 46 -0.41 1.04 8.63
CA ALA A 46 -0.87 -0.34 8.89
C ALA A 46 0.21 -1.40 8.63
N ASP A 47 1.24 -1.09 7.84
CA ASP A 47 2.40 -1.91 7.52
C ASP A 47 3.60 -1.69 8.46
N ALA A 48 3.58 -0.62 9.27
CA ALA A 48 4.66 -0.29 10.20
C ALA A 48 4.71 -1.23 11.42
N ALA A 49 5.88 -1.39 12.00
CA ALA A 49 6.06 -2.17 13.23
C ALA A 49 5.37 -1.48 14.43
N GLU A 50 5.47 -0.16 14.51
CA GLU A 50 4.78 0.64 15.52
C GLU A 50 3.33 0.90 15.12
N THR A 51 2.43 0.77 16.09
CA THR A 51 0.97 0.84 15.85
C THR A 51 0.30 2.08 16.42
N LEU A 52 1.03 3.01 17.04
CA LEU A 52 0.44 4.19 17.69
C LEU A 52 -0.36 5.05 16.71
N ASP A 53 0.25 5.42 15.57
CA ASP A 53 -0.43 6.23 14.56
C ASP A 53 -1.62 5.48 13.95
N PHE A 54 -1.51 4.17 13.78
CA PHE A 54 -2.63 3.33 13.36
C PHE A 54 -3.79 3.40 14.38
N GLN A 55 -3.49 3.27 15.70
CA GLN A 55 -4.51 3.35 16.75
C GLN A 55 -5.17 4.73 16.79
N ILE A 56 -4.41 5.79 16.61
CA ILE A 56 -4.95 7.16 16.50
C ILE A 56 -5.91 7.25 15.30
N GLN A 57 -5.52 6.74 14.14
CA GLN A 57 -6.35 6.79 12.94
C GLN A 57 -7.65 5.99 13.11
N ILE A 58 -7.61 4.76 13.64
CA ILE A 58 -8.82 3.96 13.84
C ILE A 58 -9.75 4.60 14.89
N ASN A 59 -9.23 5.13 15.98
CA ASN A 59 -10.03 5.81 16.99
C ASN A 59 -10.77 7.01 16.38
N ARG A 60 -10.07 7.87 15.66
CA ARG A 60 -10.66 9.02 14.95
C ARG A 60 -11.73 8.58 13.94
N PHE A 61 -11.51 7.47 13.24
CA PHE A 61 -12.50 6.95 12.30
C PHE A 61 -13.75 6.46 13.00
N VAL A 62 -13.62 5.69 14.07
CA VAL A 62 -14.75 5.21 14.88
C VAL A 62 -15.52 6.39 15.50
N GLU A 63 -14.83 7.40 16.01
CA GLU A 63 -15.44 8.62 16.54
C GLU A 63 -16.24 9.36 15.45
N SER A 64 -15.70 9.44 14.22
CA SER A 64 -16.41 10.05 13.09
C SER A 64 -17.70 9.28 12.75
N MET A 65 -17.68 7.94 12.76
CA MET A 65 -18.87 7.12 12.52
C MET A 65 -19.92 7.36 13.61
N ARG A 66 -19.51 7.35 14.87
CA ARG A 66 -20.42 7.65 16.00
C ARG A 66 -21.02 9.06 15.92
N ALA A 67 -20.24 10.05 15.49
CA ALA A 67 -20.73 11.42 15.32
C ALA A 67 -21.79 11.51 14.20
N LEU A 68 -21.58 10.83 13.09
CA LEU A 68 -22.59 10.74 12.01
C LEU A 68 -23.88 10.08 12.50
N GLU A 69 -23.78 8.93 13.16
CA GLU A 69 -24.92 8.20 13.73
C GLU A 69 -25.71 9.08 14.75
N ALA A 70 -24.99 9.76 15.64
CA ALA A 70 -25.59 10.67 16.64
C ALA A 70 -26.31 11.85 15.98
N ALA A 71 -25.86 12.27 14.80
CA ALA A 71 -26.51 13.32 13.99
C ALA A 71 -27.67 12.76 13.11
N GLY A 72 -28.01 11.47 13.22
CA GLY A 72 -29.03 10.83 12.40
C GLY A 72 -28.63 10.59 10.94
N ILE A 73 -27.33 10.64 10.63
CA ILE A 73 -26.77 10.45 9.30
C ILE A 73 -26.32 8.98 9.16
N ASN A 74 -26.89 8.26 8.20
CA ASN A 74 -26.45 6.91 7.88
C ASN A 74 -25.12 6.98 7.11
N PRO A 75 -24.00 6.43 7.63
CA PRO A 75 -22.70 6.45 6.95
C PRO A 75 -22.64 5.54 5.70
N GLY A 76 -23.63 4.66 5.48
CA GLY A 76 -23.63 3.67 4.40
C GLY A 76 -22.57 2.60 4.60
N ILE A 77 -21.91 2.18 3.51
CA ILE A 77 -20.83 1.18 3.53
C ILE A 77 -19.57 1.77 4.18
N VAL A 78 -19.18 1.23 5.31
CA VAL A 78 -18.00 1.68 6.07
C VAL A 78 -16.79 0.83 5.73
N HIS A 79 -15.66 1.47 5.38
CA HIS A 79 -14.44 0.74 5.05
C HIS A 79 -13.15 1.52 5.31
N CYS A 80 -12.11 0.85 5.79
CA CYS A 80 -10.83 1.50 6.07
C CYS A 80 -9.61 0.67 5.67
N ASP A 81 -9.74 -0.65 5.57
CA ASP A 81 -8.61 -1.54 5.42
C ASP A 81 -7.94 -1.45 4.05
N ASN A 82 -6.62 -1.32 4.07
CA ASN A 82 -5.71 -1.61 2.97
C ASN A 82 -5.14 -3.04 3.12
N SER A 83 -4.26 -3.47 2.21
CA SER A 83 -3.70 -4.83 2.25
C SER A 83 -3.06 -5.20 3.59
N ALA A 84 -2.34 -4.29 4.23
CA ALA A 84 -1.69 -4.56 5.51
C ALA A 84 -2.73 -4.70 6.65
N ALA A 85 -3.71 -3.80 6.69
CA ALA A 85 -4.75 -3.82 7.71
C ALA A 85 -5.60 -5.09 7.65
N ILE A 86 -5.93 -5.58 6.44
CA ILE A 86 -6.69 -6.82 6.23
C ILE A 86 -6.06 -7.99 7.00
N TYR A 87 -4.75 -8.14 6.96
CA TYR A 87 -4.09 -9.27 7.61
C TYR A 87 -3.74 -9.01 9.07
N ARG A 88 -3.38 -7.80 9.42
CA ARG A 88 -2.85 -7.49 10.75
C ARG A 88 -3.93 -7.09 11.76
N PHE A 89 -5.03 -6.51 11.29
CA PHE A 89 -6.05 -5.91 12.16
C PHE A 89 -7.47 -6.37 11.80
N PRO A 90 -7.81 -7.67 11.98
CA PRO A 90 -9.11 -8.22 11.56
C PRO A 90 -10.34 -7.56 12.25
N LYS A 91 -10.13 -6.81 13.33
CA LYS A 91 -11.21 -6.06 14.01
C LYS A 91 -11.59 -4.76 13.30
N THR A 92 -10.89 -4.37 12.23
CA THR A 92 -11.14 -3.14 11.48
C THR A 92 -11.81 -3.37 10.12
N HIS A 93 -12.27 -4.59 9.84
CA HIS A 93 -12.80 -4.95 8.51
C HIS A 93 -14.09 -4.24 8.14
N PHE A 94 -14.90 -3.79 9.09
CA PHE A 94 -16.23 -3.17 8.85
C PHE A 94 -17.00 -3.88 7.73
N ASP A 95 -17.57 -3.13 6.76
CA ASP A 95 -18.40 -3.70 5.70
C ASP A 95 -17.62 -4.11 4.45
N MET A 96 -16.45 -3.50 4.21
CA MET A 96 -15.67 -3.74 2.99
C MET A 96 -14.17 -3.53 3.22
N ALA A 97 -13.36 -4.30 2.53
CA ALA A 97 -11.91 -4.15 2.50
C ALA A 97 -11.40 -3.77 1.10
N ARG A 98 -10.29 -3.04 1.02
CA ARG A 98 -9.67 -2.61 -0.23
C ARG A 98 -8.31 -3.28 -0.42
N LEU A 99 -8.33 -4.43 -1.09
CA LEU A 99 -7.12 -5.16 -1.39
C LEU A 99 -6.29 -4.41 -2.45
N GLY A 100 -5.06 -4.03 -2.11
CA GLY A 100 -4.12 -3.33 -2.97
C GLY A 100 -2.95 -4.21 -3.38
N ILE A 101 -1.76 -3.96 -2.81
CA ILE A 101 -0.51 -4.62 -3.20
C ILE A 101 -0.58 -6.16 -3.14
N SER A 102 -1.36 -6.70 -2.20
CA SER A 102 -1.51 -8.16 -2.06
C SER A 102 -2.28 -8.81 -3.20
N LEU A 103 -3.09 -8.05 -3.95
CA LEU A 103 -3.74 -8.55 -5.18
C LEU A 103 -2.71 -8.92 -6.24
N TYR A 104 -1.57 -8.24 -6.23
CA TYR A 104 -0.44 -8.50 -7.14
C TYR A 104 0.53 -9.56 -6.59
N GLY A 105 0.21 -10.17 -5.45
CA GLY A 105 1.00 -11.26 -4.86
C GLY A 105 2.18 -10.83 -4.01
N TYR A 106 2.21 -9.56 -3.57
CA TYR A 106 3.27 -9.04 -2.71
C TYR A 106 2.81 -8.88 -1.27
N GLN A 107 3.69 -9.19 -0.34
CA GLN A 107 3.44 -9.04 1.09
C GLN A 107 3.38 -7.54 1.44
N PRO A 108 2.31 -7.08 2.12
CA PRO A 108 2.15 -5.67 2.45
C PRO A 108 2.96 -5.22 3.67
N ALA A 109 3.45 -6.16 4.48
CA ALA A 109 4.33 -5.94 5.63
C ALA A 109 5.20 -7.17 5.89
N ASN A 110 6.31 -6.98 6.61
CA ASN A 110 7.31 -8.03 6.82
C ASN A 110 6.80 -9.25 7.61
N ASP A 111 5.77 -9.08 8.42
CA ASP A 111 5.19 -10.14 9.27
C ASP A 111 4.00 -10.87 8.62
N THR A 112 3.44 -10.33 7.54
CA THR A 112 2.22 -10.90 6.93
C THR A 112 2.45 -12.24 6.22
N HIS A 113 3.70 -12.58 5.89
CA HIS A 113 4.06 -13.90 5.32
C HIS A 113 3.72 -15.06 6.26
N ARG A 114 3.59 -14.80 7.57
CA ARG A 114 3.18 -15.80 8.58
C ARG A 114 1.67 -16.05 8.58
N ILE A 115 0.91 -15.15 7.98
CA ILE A 115 -0.56 -15.19 7.96
C ILE A 115 -1.05 -15.79 6.64
N ILE A 116 -0.43 -15.37 5.53
CA ILE A 116 -0.84 -15.80 4.19
C ILE A 116 0.37 -15.96 3.27
N THR A 117 0.36 -16.99 2.44
CA THR A 117 1.33 -17.18 1.36
C THR A 117 0.78 -16.56 0.08
N LEU A 118 1.46 -15.55 -0.44
CA LEU A 118 1.12 -14.89 -1.69
C LEU A 118 2.06 -15.34 -2.82
N ARG A 119 1.56 -15.32 -4.04
CA ARG A 119 2.34 -15.62 -5.26
C ARG A 119 2.36 -14.37 -6.14
N PRO A 120 3.54 -13.84 -6.51
CA PRO A 120 3.63 -12.72 -7.43
C PRO A 120 2.89 -13.01 -8.74
N ALA A 121 2.06 -12.06 -9.18
CA ALA A 121 1.27 -12.17 -10.40
C ALA A 121 2.10 -11.90 -11.66
N MET A 122 3.28 -11.26 -11.51
CA MET A 122 4.17 -10.90 -12.61
C MET A 122 5.53 -11.59 -12.45
N SER A 123 6.07 -12.08 -13.54
CA SER A 123 7.45 -12.60 -13.64
C SER A 123 8.12 -11.99 -14.87
N VAL A 124 9.40 -11.67 -14.74
CA VAL A 124 10.22 -11.17 -15.84
C VAL A 124 11.22 -12.25 -16.22
N PHE A 125 11.25 -12.61 -17.50
CA PHE A 125 12.16 -13.60 -18.04
C PHE A 125 13.12 -12.96 -19.03
N ALA A 126 14.39 -13.35 -18.94
CA ALA A 126 15.41 -12.94 -19.90
C ALA A 126 16.31 -14.14 -20.26
N ARG A 127 16.79 -14.16 -21.49
CA ARG A 127 17.72 -15.20 -21.93
C ARG A 127 19.17 -14.76 -21.66
N ILE A 128 19.97 -15.65 -21.09
CA ILE A 128 21.41 -15.43 -20.96
C ILE A 128 22.04 -15.39 -22.37
N THR A 129 22.74 -14.33 -22.71
CA THR A 129 23.40 -14.13 -24.02
C THR A 129 24.90 -14.37 -23.98
N ASN A 130 25.52 -14.26 -22.80
CA ASN A 130 26.92 -14.53 -22.62
C ASN A 130 27.22 -15.04 -21.20
N VAL A 131 28.20 -15.92 -21.06
CA VAL A 131 28.74 -16.37 -19.76
C VAL A 131 30.25 -16.23 -19.79
N MET A 132 30.81 -15.54 -18.81
CA MET A 132 32.22 -15.26 -18.70
C MET A 132 32.75 -15.69 -17.34
N GLN A 133 33.90 -16.34 -17.31
CA GLN A 133 34.64 -16.63 -16.09
C GLN A 133 35.45 -15.38 -15.69
N VAL A 134 35.22 -14.87 -14.49
CA VAL A 134 35.93 -13.70 -13.97
C VAL A 134 36.79 -14.13 -12.77
N PRO A 135 38.10 -13.92 -12.83
CA PRO A 135 39.02 -14.22 -11.72
C PRO A 135 38.74 -13.38 -10.48
N MET A 136 39.30 -13.79 -9.36
CA MET A 136 39.21 -13.06 -8.10
C MET A 136 39.77 -11.63 -8.25
N SER A 137 39.11 -10.68 -7.60
CA SER A 137 39.43 -9.24 -7.54
C SER A 137 39.24 -8.45 -8.82
N GLU A 138 38.87 -9.08 -9.94
CA GLU A 138 38.53 -8.34 -11.15
C GLU A 138 37.20 -7.62 -11.03
N GLY A 139 37.13 -6.41 -11.59
CA GLY A 139 35.93 -5.58 -11.62
C GLY A 139 35.04 -5.93 -12.81
N VAL A 140 33.73 -5.73 -12.65
CA VAL A 140 32.73 -5.98 -13.68
C VAL A 140 32.01 -4.70 -14.07
N SER A 141 31.92 -4.43 -15.38
CA SER A 141 31.15 -3.34 -15.99
C SER A 141 31.64 -1.92 -15.59
N TYR A 142 30.83 -0.90 -15.93
CA TYR A 142 31.18 0.51 -15.70
C TYR A 142 31.38 0.83 -14.21
N GLY A 143 32.47 1.55 -13.92
CA GLY A 143 32.85 1.93 -12.59
C GLY A 143 33.42 0.80 -11.73
N MET A 144 33.39 -0.44 -12.20
CA MET A 144 33.93 -1.63 -11.49
C MET A 144 33.47 -1.70 -10.01
N ASN A 145 32.22 -1.27 -9.76
CA ASN A 145 31.65 -1.25 -8.41
C ASN A 145 31.47 -2.65 -7.81
N TYR A 146 31.23 -3.64 -8.66
CA TYR A 146 31.31 -5.04 -8.26
C TYR A 146 32.69 -5.58 -8.56
N ARG A 147 33.35 -6.15 -7.55
CA ARG A 147 34.58 -6.91 -7.69
C ARG A 147 34.35 -8.34 -7.26
N SER A 148 34.85 -9.25 -8.06
CA SER A 148 34.72 -10.67 -7.83
C SER A 148 35.37 -11.10 -6.50
N PRO A 149 34.63 -11.71 -5.56
CA PRO A 149 35.19 -12.21 -4.30
C PRO A 149 36.01 -13.50 -4.47
N GLY A 150 35.93 -14.12 -5.64
CA GLY A 150 36.62 -15.36 -6.02
C GLY A 150 36.52 -15.56 -7.51
N SER A 151 36.89 -16.74 -8.02
CA SER A 151 36.63 -17.08 -9.41
C SER A 151 35.13 -17.38 -9.61
N VAL A 152 34.40 -16.48 -10.29
CA VAL A 152 32.94 -16.56 -10.47
C VAL A 152 32.55 -16.54 -11.94
N LYS A 153 31.37 -17.08 -12.26
CA LYS A 153 30.75 -16.92 -13.58
C LYS A 153 29.83 -15.69 -13.57
N ILE A 154 30.07 -14.80 -14.52
CA ILE A 154 29.18 -13.63 -14.77
C ILE A 154 28.35 -13.92 -16.00
N CYS A 155 27.03 -13.75 -15.85
CA CYS A 155 26.07 -13.92 -16.94
C CYS A 155 25.60 -12.56 -17.45
N THR A 156 25.60 -12.37 -18.76
CA THR A 156 25.02 -11.19 -19.40
C THR A 156 23.60 -11.52 -19.87
N VAL A 157 22.65 -10.64 -19.54
CA VAL A 157 21.27 -10.71 -20.03
C VAL A 157 20.93 -9.43 -20.78
N PRO A 158 20.19 -9.47 -21.90
CA PRO A 158 19.84 -8.31 -22.69
C PRO A 158 18.60 -7.61 -22.10
N LEU A 159 18.72 -7.18 -20.85
CA LEU A 159 17.69 -6.44 -20.10
C LEU A 159 18.39 -5.42 -19.20
N GLY A 160 18.04 -4.17 -19.35
CA GLY A 160 18.70 -3.09 -18.65
C GLY A 160 17.83 -1.87 -18.43
N TYR A 161 18.46 -0.73 -18.13
CA TYR A 161 17.74 0.52 -17.82
C TYR A 161 16.96 1.08 -19.02
N ALA A 162 17.35 0.77 -20.25
CA ALA A 162 16.59 1.13 -21.44
C ALA A 162 15.26 0.37 -21.54
N ASP A 163 15.13 -0.75 -20.85
CA ASP A 163 13.91 -1.58 -20.78
C ASP A 163 13.08 -1.27 -19.52
N GLY A 164 13.48 -0.26 -18.74
CA GLY A 164 12.77 0.14 -17.54
C GLY A 164 13.37 -0.36 -16.21
N LEU A 165 14.48 -1.10 -16.23
CA LEU A 165 15.18 -1.46 -14.99
C LEU A 165 15.89 -0.24 -14.40
N ILE A 166 15.52 0.13 -13.18
CA ILE A 166 16.07 1.29 -12.50
C ILE A 166 17.53 1.02 -12.12
N ARG A 167 18.47 1.90 -12.51
CA ARG A 167 19.91 1.76 -12.16
C ARG A 167 20.19 1.63 -10.66
N LEU A 168 19.30 2.16 -9.80
CA LEU A 168 19.41 2.03 -8.34
C LEU A 168 19.26 0.57 -7.84
N LEU A 169 18.80 -0.35 -8.69
CA LEU A 169 18.78 -1.79 -8.39
C LEU A 169 20.17 -2.44 -8.52
N SER A 170 21.17 -1.69 -8.98
CA SER A 170 22.54 -2.19 -9.08
C SER A 170 23.09 -2.54 -7.69
N GLY A 171 23.60 -3.77 -7.54
CA GLY A 171 24.15 -4.25 -6.28
C GLY A 171 23.13 -4.85 -5.29
N GLN A 172 21.88 -5.02 -5.72
CA GLN A 172 20.80 -5.67 -4.97
C GLN A 172 20.84 -7.20 -5.15
#